data_49dadddfd0c47865e646edebc12c6a6f
#
_entry.id   49dadddfd0c47865e646edebc12c6a6f
#
_cell.length_a   1.000
_cell.length_b   1.000
_cell.length_c   1.000
_cell.angle_alpha   90.00
_cell.angle_beta   90.00
_cell.angle_gamma   90.00
#
_symmetry.space_group_name_H-M   'P 1'
#
loop_
_entity.id
_entity.type
_entity.pdbx_description
1 polymer ?
#
loop_
_entity_poly.entity_id
_entity_poly.type
_entity_poly.pdbx_seq_one_letter_code
_entity_poly.pdbx_strand_id
1 'polypeptide(L)'
;FVTRLNTNGIRLTKELCAELVQAELDSVQVTFYSADPDIHNELVGGAHYEETVAGIRNAVTAGINLSINTPLCSLNKDYLETLKFLHNLGVRYVTCSGLIITGNARTDESVRTQLSGEQLYQVLKEAAGYCYANNMEINFTSPGWIAQEKLQELGLDVPSCGACLSNMAVTPDGKVVPCQSWLLGEN
;
A
#
# COMPACT_ATOMS: atom_id res chain seq x y z
N PHE A 1 -3.05 -22.35 4.99
CA PHE A 1 -2.51 -21.22 4.24
C PHE A 1 -3.25 -19.94 4.64
N VAL A 2 -2.57 -18.80 4.64
CA VAL A 2 -3.20 -17.48 4.69
C VAL A 2 -3.19 -16.90 3.29
N THR A 3 -4.34 -16.49 2.80
CA THR A 3 -4.53 -15.98 1.44
C THR A 3 -4.72 -14.47 1.45
N ARG A 4 -4.06 -13.76 0.54
CA ARG A 4 -4.21 -12.31 0.36
C ARG A 4 -4.32 -11.94 -1.10
N LEU A 5 -5.28 -11.11 -1.43
CA LEU A 5 -5.40 -10.46 -2.74
C LEU A 5 -4.80 -9.05 -2.67
N ASN A 6 -3.78 -8.77 -3.50
CA ASN A 6 -3.29 -7.41 -3.72
C ASN A 6 -3.87 -6.90 -5.04
N THR A 7 -4.49 -5.72 -5.02
CA THR A 7 -5.22 -5.17 -6.17
C THR A 7 -5.18 -3.64 -6.19
N ASN A 8 -5.47 -3.04 -7.34
CA ASN A 8 -5.76 -1.60 -7.44
C ASN A 8 -7.21 -1.24 -7.05
N GLY A 9 -8.05 -2.24 -6.75
CA GLY A 9 -9.42 -2.03 -6.28
C GLY A 9 -10.46 -1.74 -7.36
N ILE A 10 -10.08 -1.42 -8.57
CA ILE A 10 -10.98 -1.00 -9.68
C ILE A 10 -12.10 -2.04 -9.93
N ARG A 11 -11.79 -3.32 -9.80
CA ARG A 11 -12.72 -4.43 -10.08
C ARG A 11 -13.39 -5.01 -8.84
N LEU A 12 -13.23 -4.42 -7.66
CA LEU A 12 -13.90 -4.86 -6.44
C LEU A 12 -15.37 -4.42 -6.44
N THR A 13 -16.18 -5.07 -7.29
CA THR A 13 -17.63 -4.89 -7.30
C THR A 13 -18.27 -5.54 -6.06
N LYS A 14 -19.53 -5.23 -5.78
CA LYS A 14 -20.26 -5.83 -4.65
C LYS A 14 -20.34 -7.35 -4.82
N GLU A 15 -20.56 -7.81 -6.04
CA GLU A 15 -20.67 -9.22 -6.40
C GLU A 15 -19.34 -9.94 -6.16
N LEU A 16 -18.23 -9.38 -6.67
CA LEU A 16 -16.90 -9.95 -6.45
C LEU A 16 -16.53 -9.97 -4.96
N CYS A 17 -16.84 -8.89 -4.21
CA CYS A 17 -16.60 -8.89 -2.76
C CYS A 17 -17.39 -10.00 -2.05
N ALA A 18 -18.65 -10.25 -2.43
CA ALA A 18 -19.44 -11.35 -1.87
C ALA A 18 -18.83 -12.73 -2.23
N GLU A 19 -18.37 -12.91 -3.46
CA GLU A 19 -17.69 -14.14 -3.88
C GLU A 19 -16.37 -14.36 -3.10
N LEU A 20 -15.58 -13.32 -2.87
CA LEU A 20 -14.34 -13.40 -2.10
C LEU A 20 -14.60 -13.78 -0.63
N VAL A 21 -15.67 -13.22 -0.02
CA VAL A 21 -16.10 -13.61 1.33
C VAL A 21 -16.56 -15.07 1.36
N GLN A 22 -17.35 -15.50 0.38
CA GLN A 22 -17.80 -16.89 0.27
C GLN A 22 -16.64 -17.87 0.05
N ALA A 23 -15.59 -17.43 -0.65
CA ALA A 23 -14.36 -18.20 -0.86
C ALA A 23 -13.40 -18.18 0.36
N GLU A 24 -13.82 -17.60 1.47
CA GLU A 24 -13.03 -17.49 2.71
C GLU A 24 -11.65 -16.86 2.49
N LEU A 25 -11.55 -15.83 1.62
CA LEU A 25 -10.32 -15.07 1.44
C LEU A 25 -9.95 -14.33 2.73
N ASP A 26 -8.75 -14.55 3.25
CA ASP A 26 -8.34 -14.00 4.55
C ASP A 26 -8.18 -12.48 4.55
N SER A 27 -7.69 -11.88 3.46
CA SER A 27 -7.49 -10.43 3.40
C SER A 27 -7.38 -9.88 1.98
N VAL A 28 -7.70 -8.59 1.83
CA VAL A 28 -7.47 -7.81 0.61
C VAL A 28 -6.60 -6.62 0.94
N GLN A 29 -5.61 -6.34 0.09
CA GLN A 29 -4.85 -5.09 0.12
C GLN A 29 -5.12 -4.29 -1.14
N VAL A 30 -5.62 -3.07 -0.99
CA VAL A 30 -5.83 -2.14 -2.10
C VAL A 30 -4.73 -1.09 -2.12
N THR A 31 -4.16 -0.81 -3.28
CA THR A 31 -3.24 0.32 -3.46
C THR A 31 -4.04 1.59 -3.73
N PHE A 32 -3.85 2.61 -2.87
CA PHE A 32 -4.51 3.91 -2.99
C PHE A 32 -3.52 5.02 -2.71
N TYR A 33 -3.37 5.97 -3.63
CA TYR A 33 -2.28 6.94 -3.57
C TYR A 33 -2.65 8.24 -2.88
N SER A 34 -3.86 8.76 -3.08
CA SER A 34 -4.27 10.06 -2.54
C SER A 34 -5.79 10.18 -2.45
N ALA A 35 -6.26 10.95 -1.46
CA ALA A 35 -7.65 11.42 -1.40
C ALA A 35 -7.95 12.47 -2.46
N ASP A 36 -6.93 13.12 -3.01
CA ASP A 36 -7.05 14.01 -4.15
C ASP A 36 -7.16 13.18 -5.45
N PRO A 37 -8.28 13.30 -6.22
CA PRO A 37 -8.49 12.54 -7.45
C PRO A 37 -7.42 12.78 -8.51
N ASP A 38 -6.94 14.01 -8.65
CA ASP A 38 -5.97 14.36 -9.69
C ASP A 38 -4.62 13.73 -9.37
N ILE A 39 -4.16 13.81 -8.12
CA ILE A 39 -2.92 13.16 -7.67
C ILE A 39 -3.03 11.63 -7.79
N HIS A 40 -4.16 11.04 -7.38
CA HIS A 40 -4.36 9.60 -7.50
C HIS A 40 -4.28 9.15 -8.96
N ASN A 41 -5.03 9.83 -9.84
CA ASN A 41 -5.10 9.50 -11.26
C ASN A 41 -3.75 9.69 -11.98
N GLU A 42 -2.99 10.73 -11.63
CA GLU A 42 -1.64 10.93 -12.13
C GLU A 42 -0.72 9.75 -11.74
N LEU A 43 -0.72 9.35 -10.46
CA LEU A 43 0.14 8.28 -9.95
C LEU A 43 -0.23 6.87 -10.46
N VAL A 44 -1.49 6.62 -10.77
CA VAL A 44 -1.92 5.34 -11.39
C VAL A 44 -1.85 5.36 -12.91
N GLY A 45 -1.68 6.52 -13.53
CA GLY A 45 -1.61 6.68 -14.98
C GLY A 45 -2.97 6.52 -15.69
N GLY A 46 -4.08 6.85 -15.02
CA GLY A 46 -5.43 6.75 -15.59
C GLY A 46 -6.52 7.26 -14.64
N ALA A 47 -7.69 7.58 -15.19
CA ALA A 47 -8.83 8.12 -14.43
C ALA A 47 -9.56 7.01 -13.65
N HIS A 48 -8.95 6.50 -12.57
CA HIS A 48 -9.43 5.34 -11.81
C HIS A 48 -9.77 5.64 -10.34
N TYR A 49 -9.75 6.91 -9.93
CA TYR A 49 -10.04 7.29 -8.55
C TYR A 49 -11.41 6.81 -8.07
N GLU A 50 -12.47 7.12 -8.81
CA GLU A 50 -13.85 6.79 -8.42
C GLU A 50 -14.07 5.28 -8.32
N GLU A 51 -13.53 4.52 -9.27
CA GLU A 51 -13.63 3.06 -9.27
C GLU A 51 -12.87 2.44 -8.09
N THR A 52 -11.67 2.94 -7.79
CA THR A 52 -10.88 2.48 -6.63
C THR A 52 -11.60 2.79 -5.32
N VAL A 53 -12.14 4.01 -5.16
CA VAL A 53 -12.92 4.40 -3.97
C VAL A 53 -14.19 3.57 -3.84
N ALA A 54 -14.90 3.31 -4.93
CA ALA A 54 -16.06 2.41 -4.92
C ALA A 54 -15.68 0.99 -4.49
N GLY A 55 -14.55 0.47 -4.98
CA GLY A 55 -14.01 -0.83 -4.59
C GLY A 55 -13.67 -0.92 -3.10
N ILE A 56 -13.02 0.13 -2.55
CA ILE A 56 -12.74 0.22 -1.10
C ILE A 56 -14.04 0.19 -0.29
N ARG A 57 -15.05 0.97 -0.68
CA ARG A 57 -16.36 1.00 -0.02
C ARG A 57 -17.06 -0.35 -0.07
N ASN A 58 -17.00 -1.04 -1.21
CA ASN A 58 -17.60 -2.36 -1.37
C ASN A 58 -16.92 -3.39 -0.45
N ALA A 59 -15.58 -3.38 -0.39
CA ALA A 59 -14.82 -4.27 0.47
C ALA A 59 -15.10 -4.04 1.97
N VAL A 60 -15.16 -2.77 2.41
CA VAL A 60 -15.53 -2.40 3.79
C VAL A 60 -16.96 -2.87 4.09
N THR A 61 -17.92 -2.60 3.19
CA THR A 61 -19.33 -2.99 3.37
C THR A 61 -19.50 -4.50 3.43
N ALA A 62 -18.71 -5.26 2.67
CA ALA A 62 -18.74 -6.73 2.69
C ALA A 62 -18.04 -7.34 3.92
N GLY A 63 -17.43 -6.54 4.78
CA GLY A 63 -16.72 -7.00 5.98
C GLY A 63 -15.39 -7.71 5.68
N ILE A 64 -14.81 -7.46 4.52
CA ILE A 64 -13.49 -8.00 4.15
C ILE A 64 -12.43 -7.41 5.07
N ASN A 65 -11.49 -8.23 5.53
CA ASN A 65 -10.28 -7.76 6.21
C ASN A 65 -9.42 -6.97 5.21
N LEU A 66 -9.61 -5.66 5.20
CA LEU A 66 -9.06 -4.73 4.21
C LEU A 66 -7.90 -3.94 4.78
N SER A 67 -6.79 -3.93 4.06
CA SER A 67 -5.70 -2.97 4.25
C SER A 67 -5.52 -2.07 3.02
N ILE A 68 -5.11 -0.83 3.23
CA ILE A 68 -4.78 0.09 2.14
C ILE A 68 -3.26 0.28 2.15
N ASN A 69 -2.62 0.13 1.00
CA ASN A 69 -1.20 0.45 0.83
C ASN A 69 -1.02 1.74 0.03
N THR A 70 -0.23 2.67 0.57
CA THR A 70 0.12 3.93 -0.10
C THR A 70 1.63 4.01 -0.32
N PRO A 71 2.12 3.85 -1.55
CA PRO A 71 3.49 4.24 -1.90
C PRO A 71 3.64 5.77 -1.83
N LEU A 72 4.54 6.24 -0.95
CA LEU A 72 4.73 7.66 -0.66
C LEU A 72 5.79 8.29 -1.57
N CYS A 73 5.45 9.43 -2.14
CA CYS A 73 6.33 10.27 -2.94
C CYS A 73 6.04 11.76 -2.69
N SER A 74 6.74 12.66 -3.36
CA SER A 74 6.56 14.11 -3.16
C SER A 74 5.18 14.62 -3.56
N LEU A 75 4.48 13.94 -4.49
CA LEU A 75 3.15 14.33 -4.95
C LEU A 75 2.07 14.06 -3.92
N ASN A 76 2.19 12.98 -3.14
CA ASN A 76 1.20 12.58 -2.12
C ASN A 76 1.74 12.64 -0.68
N LYS A 77 2.74 13.50 -0.43
CA LYS A 77 3.34 13.68 0.91
C LYS A 77 2.34 14.20 1.96
N ASP A 78 1.25 14.84 1.54
CA ASP A 78 0.15 15.28 2.42
C ASP A 78 -0.74 14.07 2.80
N TYR A 79 -0.07 12.98 3.21
CA TYR A 79 -0.67 11.67 3.49
C TYR A 79 -1.73 11.71 4.59
N LEU A 80 -1.64 12.67 5.50
CA LEU A 80 -2.63 12.86 6.58
C LEU A 80 -4.06 13.05 6.04
N GLU A 81 -4.24 13.80 4.96
CA GLU A 81 -5.57 14.00 4.35
C GLU A 81 -6.11 12.69 3.75
N THR A 82 -5.23 11.90 3.15
CA THR A 82 -5.58 10.56 2.67
C THR A 82 -6.00 9.64 3.81
N LEU A 83 -5.30 9.67 4.96
CA LEU A 83 -5.67 8.87 6.13
C LEU A 83 -7.04 9.28 6.70
N LYS A 84 -7.32 10.58 6.79
CA LYS A 84 -8.64 11.08 7.22
C LYS A 84 -9.76 10.59 6.30
N PHE A 85 -9.53 10.65 5.00
CA PHE A 85 -10.46 10.16 4.00
C PHE A 85 -10.72 8.65 4.16
N LEU A 86 -9.66 7.85 4.25
CA LEU A 86 -9.74 6.40 4.43
C LEU A 86 -10.44 6.01 5.75
N HIS A 87 -10.13 6.73 6.82
CA HIS A 87 -10.80 6.54 8.11
C HIS A 87 -12.32 6.77 8.02
N ASN A 88 -12.73 7.84 7.32
CA ASN A 88 -14.14 8.13 7.08
C ASN A 88 -14.83 7.07 6.20
N LEU A 89 -14.10 6.38 5.35
CA LEU A 89 -14.60 5.22 4.59
C LEU A 89 -14.72 3.95 5.44
N GLY A 90 -14.23 3.95 6.68
CA GLY A 90 -14.25 2.78 7.57
C GLY A 90 -13.00 1.91 7.53
N VAL A 91 -11.95 2.32 6.82
CA VAL A 91 -10.65 1.63 6.82
C VAL A 91 -10.00 1.75 8.20
N ARG A 92 -9.40 0.63 8.67
CA ARG A 92 -8.72 0.56 9.97
C ARG A 92 -7.26 0.14 9.86
N TYR A 93 -6.88 -0.48 8.76
CA TYR A 93 -5.52 -1.00 8.54
C TYR A 93 -4.91 -0.30 7.34
N VAL A 94 -3.80 0.40 7.55
CA VAL A 94 -3.05 1.05 6.48
C VAL A 94 -1.60 0.63 6.50
N THR A 95 -1.03 0.52 5.32
CA THR A 95 0.40 0.36 5.13
C THR A 95 0.91 1.46 4.22
N CYS A 96 2.14 1.86 4.40
CA CYS A 96 2.81 2.75 3.47
C CYS A 96 4.24 2.28 3.18
N SER A 97 4.76 2.73 2.08
CA SER A 97 6.12 2.39 1.61
C SER A 97 6.75 3.61 0.96
N GLY A 98 8.07 3.63 0.86
CA GLY A 98 8.73 4.54 -0.08
C GLY A 98 8.41 4.12 -1.52
N LEU A 99 8.49 5.06 -2.45
CA LEU A 99 8.29 4.77 -3.87
C LEU A 99 9.44 3.91 -4.41
N ILE A 100 9.13 2.67 -4.78
CA ILE A 100 10.10 1.75 -5.37
C ILE A 100 10.13 1.96 -6.88
N ILE A 101 11.31 2.28 -7.43
CA ILE A 101 11.51 2.53 -8.86
C ILE A 101 11.66 1.20 -9.62
N THR A 102 10.53 0.54 -9.85
CA THR A 102 10.44 -0.74 -10.60
C THR A 102 9.29 -0.72 -11.59
N GLY A 103 9.32 -1.58 -12.59
CA GLY A 103 8.24 -1.67 -13.57
C GLY A 103 7.99 -0.33 -14.29
N ASN A 104 6.73 0.08 -14.34
CA ASN A 104 6.31 1.34 -14.96
C ASN A 104 6.81 2.60 -14.24
N ALA A 105 7.26 2.47 -12.99
CA ALA A 105 7.88 3.57 -12.23
C ALA A 105 9.37 3.79 -12.57
N ARG A 106 9.94 3.08 -13.56
CA ARG A 106 11.32 3.29 -14.03
C ARG A 106 11.41 4.49 -14.97
N THR A 107 11.14 5.68 -14.45
CA THR A 107 11.27 6.94 -15.20
C THR A 107 12.13 7.93 -14.42
N ASP A 108 12.79 8.85 -15.10
CA ASP A 108 13.54 9.93 -14.46
C ASP A 108 12.65 10.81 -13.59
N GLU A 109 11.39 10.95 -13.97
CA GLU A 109 10.39 11.70 -13.22
C GLU A 109 10.07 10.99 -11.89
N SER A 110 9.84 9.68 -11.91
CA SER A 110 9.59 8.90 -10.69
C SER A 110 10.77 8.95 -9.72
N VAL A 111 12.01 8.95 -10.22
CA VAL A 111 13.22 9.11 -9.39
C VAL A 111 13.22 10.48 -8.68
N ARG A 112 12.81 11.54 -9.37
CA ARG A 112 12.76 12.91 -8.81
C ARG A 112 11.64 13.07 -7.77
N THR A 113 10.63 12.23 -7.80
CA THR A 113 9.51 12.27 -6.84
C THR A 113 9.77 11.45 -5.58
N GLN A 114 10.86 10.67 -5.50
CA GLN A 114 11.20 9.93 -4.29
C GLN A 114 11.44 10.86 -3.10
N LEU A 115 10.87 10.51 -1.96
CA LEU A 115 11.16 11.18 -0.69
C LEU A 115 12.47 10.68 -0.10
N SER A 116 13.23 11.58 0.50
CA SER A 116 14.37 11.19 1.35
C SER A 116 13.89 10.48 2.62
N GLY A 117 14.79 9.76 3.30
CA GLY A 117 14.47 9.12 4.58
C GLY A 117 13.98 10.09 5.65
N GLU A 118 14.51 11.33 5.67
CA GLU A 118 14.05 12.37 6.61
C GLU A 118 12.63 12.87 6.26
N GLN A 119 12.35 13.09 4.99
CA GLN A 119 11.01 13.48 4.54
C GLN A 119 9.98 12.37 4.84
N LEU A 120 10.33 11.12 4.56
CA LEU A 120 9.49 9.97 4.93
C LEU A 120 9.23 9.89 6.44
N TYR A 121 10.27 10.11 7.25
CA TYR A 121 10.12 10.12 8.70
C TYR A 121 9.12 11.18 9.16
N GLN A 122 9.16 12.39 8.62
CA GLN A 122 8.21 13.45 8.98
C GLN A 122 6.76 13.08 8.59
N VAL A 123 6.55 12.55 7.39
CA VAL A 123 5.24 12.07 6.95
C VAL A 123 4.74 10.94 7.87
N LEU A 124 5.60 9.97 8.21
CA LEU A 124 5.24 8.86 9.09
C LEU A 124 4.93 9.31 10.52
N LYS A 125 5.63 10.31 11.03
CA LYS A 125 5.39 10.85 12.37
C LYS A 125 3.97 11.42 12.50
N GLU A 126 3.53 12.20 11.51
CA GLU A 126 2.17 12.74 11.47
C GLU A 126 1.14 11.62 11.27
N ALA A 127 1.42 10.70 10.35
CA ALA A 127 0.55 9.57 10.03
C ALA A 127 0.33 8.64 11.22
N ALA A 128 1.40 8.25 11.91
CA ALA A 128 1.33 7.38 13.09
C ALA A 128 0.55 8.06 14.23
N GLY A 129 0.83 9.35 14.50
CA GLY A 129 0.09 10.12 15.50
C GLY A 129 -1.41 10.15 15.22
N TYR A 130 -1.81 10.38 13.97
CA TYR A 130 -3.22 10.36 13.59
C TYR A 130 -3.84 8.96 13.72
N CYS A 131 -3.17 7.94 13.21
CA CYS A 131 -3.67 6.57 13.23
C CYS A 131 -3.93 6.10 14.66
N TYR A 132 -2.97 6.29 15.56
CA TYR A 132 -3.12 5.87 16.97
C TYR A 132 -4.21 6.64 17.69
N ALA A 133 -4.36 7.94 17.43
CA ALA A 133 -5.44 8.75 18.02
C ALA A 133 -6.84 8.34 17.53
N ASN A 134 -6.95 7.64 16.39
CA ASN A 134 -8.21 7.28 15.74
C ASN A 134 -8.44 5.76 15.64
N ASN A 135 -7.75 4.95 16.44
CA ASN A 135 -7.86 3.48 16.43
C ASN A 135 -7.66 2.86 15.04
N MET A 136 -6.68 3.38 14.31
CA MET A 136 -6.19 2.79 13.07
C MET A 136 -4.81 2.17 13.31
N GLU A 137 -4.54 1.09 12.61
CA GLU A 137 -3.20 0.48 12.57
C GLU A 137 -2.44 0.96 11.34
N ILE A 138 -1.17 1.32 11.53
CA ILE A 138 -0.28 1.75 10.45
C ILE A 138 1.03 0.97 10.50
N ASN A 139 1.50 0.51 9.33
CA ASN A 139 2.79 -0.15 9.17
C ASN A 139 3.57 0.46 8.01
N PHE A 140 4.88 0.61 8.19
CA PHE A 140 5.81 0.98 7.14
C PHE A 140 6.51 -0.26 6.59
N THR A 141 6.54 -0.44 5.26
CA THR A 141 6.92 -1.72 4.64
C THR A 141 8.21 -1.67 3.81
N SER A 142 8.93 -0.53 3.78
CA SER A 142 10.17 -0.39 3.00
C SER A 142 11.42 -0.51 3.88
N PRO A 143 12.15 -1.62 3.83
CA PRO A 143 13.38 -1.78 4.60
C PRO A 143 14.49 -0.84 4.09
N GLY A 144 15.33 -0.33 5.02
CA GLY A 144 16.52 0.45 4.70
C GLY A 144 16.31 1.93 4.34
N TRP A 145 15.06 2.42 4.32
CA TRP A 145 14.75 3.83 4.02
C TRP A 145 14.82 4.75 5.23
N ILE A 146 14.52 4.22 6.40
CA ILE A 146 14.50 4.94 7.68
C ILE A 146 15.26 4.10 8.70
N ALA A 147 16.04 4.75 9.55
CA ALA A 147 16.77 4.08 10.63
C ALA A 147 15.81 3.38 11.59
N GLN A 148 16.19 2.20 12.08
CA GLN A 148 15.36 1.37 12.94
C GLN A 148 14.91 2.10 14.20
N GLU A 149 15.81 2.85 14.82
CA GLU A 149 15.54 3.61 16.03
C GLU A 149 14.43 4.64 15.81
N LYS A 150 14.46 5.32 14.67
CA LYS A 150 13.42 6.30 14.28
C LYS A 150 12.05 5.65 14.07
N LEU A 151 11.98 4.45 13.49
CA LEU A 151 10.71 3.72 13.35
C LEU A 151 10.18 3.28 14.72
N GLN A 152 11.03 2.77 15.60
CA GLN A 152 10.67 2.37 16.95
C GLN A 152 10.17 3.56 17.79
N GLU A 153 10.76 4.74 17.66
CA GLU A 153 10.28 5.98 18.31
C GLU A 153 8.83 6.30 17.92
N LEU A 154 8.41 5.94 16.70
CA LEU A 154 7.03 6.11 16.21
C LEU A 154 6.12 4.94 16.58
N GLY A 155 6.63 3.90 17.27
CA GLY A 155 5.87 2.68 17.56
C GLY A 155 5.62 1.80 16.32
N LEU A 156 6.42 1.99 15.26
CA LEU A 156 6.30 1.22 14.02
C LEU A 156 7.23 0.02 14.04
N ASP A 157 6.77 -1.08 13.44
CA ASP A 157 7.60 -2.25 13.22
C ASP A 157 8.73 -1.96 12.25
N VAL A 158 9.87 -2.62 12.47
CA VAL A 158 11.00 -2.55 11.55
C VAL A 158 10.74 -3.48 10.36
N PRO A 159 10.59 -2.94 9.14
CA PRO A 159 10.35 -3.77 7.98
C PRO A 159 11.56 -4.64 7.68
N SER A 160 11.32 -5.91 7.40
CA SER A 160 12.35 -6.86 7.00
C SER A 160 12.13 -7.37 5.58
N CYS A 161 13.23 -7.65 4.88
CA CYS A 161 13.17 -8.34 3.61
C CYS A 161 13.13 -9.86 3.85
N GLY A 162 12.00 -10.48 3.54
CA GLY A 162 11.84 -11.95 3.67
C GLY A 162 12.34 -12.76 2.49
N ALA A 163 13.00 -12.15 1.49
CA ALA A 163 13.46 -12.83 0.27
C ALA A 163 14.36 -14.04 0.62
N CYS A 164 14.08 -15.19 0.04
CA CYS A 164 14.75 -16.46 0.28
C CYS A 164 14.62 -17.05 1.70
N LEU A 165 13.99 -16.36 2.64
CA LEU A 165 13.76 -16.83 4.02
C LEU A 165 12.30 -17.17 4.28
N SER A 166 11.43 -16.19 4.17
CA SER A 166 9.99 -16.31 4.43
C SER A 166 9.13 -15.98 3.21
N ASN A 167 9.73 -15.41 2.16
CA ASN A 167 9.05 -15.03 0.94
C ASN A 167 9.67 -15.71 -0.27
N MET A 168 8.79 -16.23 -1.13
CA MET A 168 9.07 -16.64 -2.49
C MET A 168 7.93 -16.18 -3.37
N ALA A 169 8.16 -16.02 -4.65
CA ALA A 169 7.11 -15.75 -5.61
C ALA A 169 7.16 -16.76 -6.76
N VAL A 170 5.99 -17.06 -7.31
CA VAL A 170 5.85 -17.84 -8.54
C VAL A 170 5.42 -16.90 -9.64
N THR A 171 6.18 -16.86 -10.72
CA THR A 171 5.88 -16.02 -11.88
C THR A 171 4.71 -16.61 -12.69
N PRO A 172 4.07 -15.83 -13.56
CA PRO A 172 2.99 -16.35 -14.42
C PRO A 172 3.42 -17.51 -15.34
N ASP A 173 4.73 -17.62 -15.67
CA ASP A 173 5.33 -18.71 -16.44
C ASP A 173 5.81 -19.88 -15.56
N GLY A 174 5.48 -19.85 -14.25
CA GLY A 174 5.74 -20.96 -13.33
C GLY A 174 7.12 -21.01 -12.70
N LYS A 175 7.96 -19.98 -12.88
CA LYS A 175 9.28 -19.93 -12.24
C LYS A 175 9.19 -19.49 -10.80
N VAL A 176 10.00 -20.07 -9.93
CA VAL A 176 10.13 -19.66 -8.52
C VAL A 176 11.26 -18.63 -8.41
N VAL A 177 10.95 -17.48 -7.80
CA VAL A 177 11.90 -16.39 -7.60
C VAL A 177 11.94 -15.97 -6.12
N PRO A 178 13.05 -15.37 -5.64
CA PRO A 178 13.23 -15.01 -4.21
C PRO A 178 12.16 -14.10 -3.64
N CYS A 179 11.60 -13.20 -4.45
CA CYS A 179 10.46 -12.34 -4.10
C CYS A 179 9.79 -11.77 -5.36
N GLN A 180 8.62 -11.21 -5.17
CA GLN A 180 7.83 -10.60 -6.26
C GLN A 180 8.55 -9.44 -6.97
N SER A 181 9.48 -8.75 -6.30
CA SER A 181 10.25 -7.65 -6.91
C SER A 181 11.39 -8.14 -7.82
N TRP A 182 11.66 -9.44 -7.85
CA TRP A 182 12.70 -10.05 -8.67
C TRP A 182 12.24 -10.40 -10.11
N LEU A 183 10.97 -10.11 -10.44
CA LEU A 183 10.36 -10.45 -11.74
C LEU A 183 11.05 -9.84 -12.96
N LEU A 184 11.92 -8.85 -12.77
CA LEU A 184 12.65 -8.14 -13.82
C LEU A 184 14.18 -8.34 -13.74
N GLY A 185 14.65 -9.23 -12.87
CA GLY A 185 16.06 -9.61 -12.83
C GLY A 185 16.38 -10.46 -14.05
N GLU A 186 17.09 -9.90 -15.03
CA GLU A 186 17.83 -10.71 -16.00
C GLU A 186 18.91 -11.45 -15.23
N ASN A 187 18.95 -12.78 -15.42
CA ASN A 187 20.03 -13.64 -14.93
C ASN A 187 21.30 -13.41 -15.74
#